data_3ae5e1918ffddc248d070be1c41b110f
#
_entry.id   3ae5e1918ffddc248d070be1c41b110f
#
_cell.length_a   1.000
_cell.length_b   1.000
_cell.length_c   1.000
_cell.angle_alpha   90.00
_cell.angle_beta   90.00
_cell.angle_gamma   90.00
#
_symmetry.space_group_name_H-M   'P 1'
#
loop_
_entity.id
_entity.type
_entity.pdbx_description
1 polymer ?
#
loop_
_entity_poly.entity_id
_entity_poly.type
_entity_poly.pdbx_seq_one_letter_code
_entity_poly.pdbx_strand_id
1 'polypeptide(L)'
;MLIGIPFGLAACVLWGFTYLLPLLLPDYPTTYISVARGIVMGVTALAGLALQRQYLKQVNLKDWNTAFWLTLIGNLIQPWCLFSAVQYAGVALAATFFGLIPVLVALIANERDKRKGKKYLPLSKLILPLSVIFIGLILANFEGLINVLEDYKSNPNFLIGVIYSVLSTAMWTWYPIRNADWLLDHPKISPVFFTSMQCSLLLPFGIVLYVALWLFSGDLKELFGPSPFAFIGWSLFAGVVCSFGATALWNAMSQKVPTAVAGPMLVFETIFSVTWGCVYARAFPTATLFIGMVLLVSGVVYTLMLFNSLNEPVVSEAESSAGGM
;
A
#
# COMPACT_ATOMS: atom_id res chain seq x y z
N MET A 1 -11.90 -8.14 14.97
CA MET A 1 -11.83 -7.48 13.65
C MET A 1 -11.94 -5.95 13.76
N LEU A 2 -13.00 -5.38 14.33
CA LEU A 2 -13.23 -3.92 14.40
C LEU A 2 -12.08 -3.12 15.03
N ILE A 3 -11.37 -3.66 16.02
CA ILE A 3 -10.24 -2.99 16.70
C ILE A 3 -9.04 -2.76 15.75
N GLY A 4 -8.90 -3.55 14.70
CA GLY A 4 -7.80 -3.40 13.73
C GLY A 4 -8.04 -2.32 12.67
N ILE A 5 -9.28 -2.06 12.28
CA ILE A 5 -9.66 -1.15 11.20
C ILE A 5 -9.10 0.28 11.38
N PRO A 6 -9.18 0.92 12.56
CA PRO A 6 -8.62 2.25 12.76
C PRO A 6 -7.13 2.36 12.46
N PHE A 7 -6.34 1.32 12.76
CA PHE A 7 -4.91 1.29 12.44
C PHE A 7 -4.68 1.32 10.93
N GLY A 8 -5.47 0.53 10.17
CA GLY A 8 -5.39 0.52 8.70
C GLY A 8 -5.80 1.85 8.09
N LEU A 9 -6.88 2.46 8.56
CA LEU A 9 -7.30 3.78 8.10
C LEU A 9 -6.24 4.85 8.38
N ALA A 10 -5.67 4.86 9.59
CA ALA A 10 -4.59 5.78 9.93
C ALA A 10 -3.36 5.57 9.04
N ALA A 11 -3.00 4.33 8.75
CA ALA A 11 -1.92 4.03 7.80
C ALA A 11 -2.22 4.60 6.40
N CYS A 12 -3.44 4.42 5.88
CA CYS A 12 -3.85 4.93 4.58
C CYS A 12 -3.86 6.47 4.51
N VAL A 13 -4.28 7.17 5.59
CA VAL A 13 -4.17 8.64 5.68
C VAL A 13 -2.73 9.10 5.50
N LEU A 14 -1.81 8.45 6.21
CA LEU A 14 -0.38 8.80 6.20
C LEU A 14 0.28 8.43 4.85
N TRP A 15 -0.02 7.27 4.28
CA TRP A 15 0.47 6.88 2.96
C TRP A 15 -0.07 7.82 1.88
N GLY A 16 -1.36 8.15 1.93
CA GLY A 16 -1.98 9.11 1.00
C GLY A 16 -1.28 10.47 1.00
N PHE A 17 -0.79 10.95 2.16
CA PHE A 17 -0.05 12.20 2.25
C PHE A 17 1.28 12.15 1.46
N THR A 18 1.92 10.99 1.32
CA THR A 18 3.20 10.88 0.60
C THR A 18 3.11 11.32 -0.85
N TYR A 19 1.92 11.26 -1.47
CA TYR A 19 1.69 11.74 -2.84
C TYR A 19 1.80 13.25 -3.00
N LEU A 20 1.78 14.02 -1.91
CA LEU A 20 2.04 15.47 -1.94
C LEU A 20 3.54 15.81 -2.00
N LEU A 21 4.44 14.90 -1.64
CA LEU A 21 5.86 15.22 -1.53
C LEU A 21 6.46 15.83 -2.80
N PRO A 22 6.16 15.33 -4.02
CA PRO A 22 6.65 15.95 -5.25
C PRO A 22 6.14 17.39 -5.46
N LEU A 23 4.95 17.71 -4.95
CA LEU A 23 4.38 19.05 -5.03
C LEU A 23 4.97 20.00 -3.98
N LEU A 24 5.41 19.46 -2.84
CA LEU A 24 6.06 20.20 -1.76
C LEU A 24 7.55 20.40 -2.00
N LEU A 25 8.15 19.59 -2.88
CA LEU A 25 9.56 19.60 -3.26
C LEU A 25 9.70 19.62 -4.81
N PRO A 26 9.17 20.65 -5.49
CA PRO A 26 9.10 20.68 -6.96
C PRO A 26 10.48 20.73 -7.63
N ASP A 27 11.49 21.26 -6.93
CA ASP A 27 12.85 21.37 -7.44
C ASP A 27 13.68 20.09 -7.33
N TYR A 28 13.06 18.99 -6.81
CA TYR A 28 13.75 17.72 -6.59
C TYR A 28 13.17 16.62 -7.48
N PRO A 29 14.02 15.82 -8.16
CA PRO A 29 13.56 14.61 -8.81
C PRO A 29 12.91 13.66 -7.79
N THR A 30 11.80 13.04 -8.19
CA THR A 30 11.02 12.13 -7.32
C THR A 30 11.83 10.94 -6.81
N THR A 31 12.85 10.52 -7.56
CA THR A 31 13.81 9.48 -7.16
C THR A 31 14.57 9.87 -5.89
N TYR A 32 15.09 11.11 -5.82
CA TYR A 32 15.78 11.62 -4.62
C TYR A 32 14.85 11.69 -3.40
N ILE A 33 13.62 12.20 -3.60
CA ILE A 33 12.60 12.25 -2.54
C ILE A 33 12.32 10.85 -2.00
N SER A 34 12.12 9.87 -2.88
CA SER A 34 11.83 8.49 -2.51
C SER A 34 12.99 7.81 -1.79
N VAL A 35 14.21 8.01 -2.26
CA VAL A 35 15.41 7.40 -1.66
C VAL A 35 15.73 8.04 -0.31
N ALA A 36 15.67 9.37 -0.20
CA ALA A 36 15.89 10.08 1.07
C ALA A 36 14.88 9.66 2.14
N ARG A 37 13.59 9.56 1.77
CA ARG A 37 12.54 8.99 2.62
C ARG A 37 12.88 7.57 3.08
N GLY A 38 13.38 6.72 2.17
CA GLY A 38 13.80 5.35 2.48
C GLY A 38 14.98 5.28 3.45
N ILE A 39 15.97 6.18 3.32
CA ILE A 39 17.10 6.31 4.25
C ILE A 39 16.59 6.68 5.64
N VAL A 40 15.74 7.70 5.75
CA VAL A 40 15.15 8.12 7.03
C VAL A 40 14.34 7.00 7.68
N MET A 41 13.54 6.28 6.88
CA MET A 41 12.80 5.11 7.33
C MET A 41 13.74 4.02 7.89
N GLY A 42 14.87 3.79 7.22
CA GLY A 42 15.91 2.84 7.66
C GLY A 42 16.62 3.27 8.94
N VAL A 43 16.98 4.54 9.08
CA VAL A 43 17.55 5.09 10.33
C VAL A 43 16.56 4.96 11.49
N THR A 44 15.29 5.32 11.27
CA THR A 44 14.21 5.17 12.26
C THR A 44 14.06 3.71 12.68
N ALA A 45 14.18 2.78 11.73
CA ALA A 45 14.10 1.36 11.98
C ALA A 45 15.24 0.84 12.87
N LEU A 46 16.48 1.35 12.72
CA LEU A 46 17.58 1.00 13.63
C LEU A 46 17.27 1.42 15.08
N ALA A 47 16.72 2.61 15.28
CA ALA A 47 16.24 3.03 16.59
C ALA A 47 15.14 2.10 17.11
N GLY A 48 14.18 1.72 16.26
CA GLY A 48 13.12 0.77 16.61
C GLY A 48 13.65 -0.61 17.00
N LEU A 49 14.66 -1.15 16.32
CA LEU A 49 15.34 -2.40 16.68
C LEU A 49 16.06 -2.27 18.04
N ALA A 50 16.76 -1.16 18.28
CA ALA A 50 17.48 -0.91 19.53
C ALA A 50 16.52 -0.83 20.73
N LEU A 51 15.41 -0.10 20.58
CA LEU A 51 14.38 0.04 21.62
C LEU A 51 13.62 -1.27 21.91
N GLN A 52 13.50 -2.13 20.91
CA GLN A 52 12.77 -3.40 21.03
C GLN A 52 13.66 -4.63 20.96
N ARG A 53 14.92 -4.49 21.39
CA ARG A 53 15.96 -5.55 21.35
C ARG A 53 15.56 -6.87 21.99
N GLN A 54 14.57 -6.87 22.91
CA GLN A 54 14.05 -8.09 23.54
C GLN A 54 13.47 -9.08 22.53
N TYR A 55 12.96 -8.61 21.38
CA TYR A 55 12.43 -9.47 20.32
C TYR A 55 13.52 -10.09 19.44
N LEU A 56 14.75 -9.57 19.42
CA LEU A 56 15.86 -10.13 18.63
C LEU A 56 16.14 -11.59 18.96
N LYS A 57 15.92 -12.01 20.21
CA LYS A 57 16.09 -13.40 20.66
C LYS A 57 14.94 -14.32 20.23
N GLN A 58 13.82 -13.77 19.75
CA GLN A 58 12.60 -14.50 19.37
C GLN A 58 12.51 -14.72 17.86
N VAL A 59 13.39 -14.10 17.09
CA VAL A 59 13.46 -14.23 15.64
C VAL A 59 14.73 -14.94 15.23
N ASN A 60 14.65 -15.67 14.15
CA ASN A 60 15.75 -16.48 13.61
C ASN A 60 16.14 -15.99 12.20
N LEU A 61 17.14 -16.65 11.59
CA LEU A 61 17.62 -16.29 10.25
C LEU A 61 16.53 -16.41 9.17
N LYS A 62 15.55 -17.32 9.32
CA LYS A 62 14.43 -17.45 8.35
C LYS A 62 13.52 -16.24 8.41
N ASP A 63 13.31 -15.66 9.58
CA ASP A 63 12.52 -14.44 9.76
C ASP A 63 13.19 -13.25 9.11
N TRP A 64 14.51 -13.11 9.28
CA TRP A 64 15.31 -12.10 8.59
C TRP A 64 15.31 -12.29 7.08
N ASN A 65 15.37 -13.52 6.60
CA ASN A 65 15.26 -13.81 5.17
C ASN A 65 13.86 -13.43 4.64
N THR A 66 12.81 -13.66 5.41
CA THR A 66 11.45 -13.22 5.05
C THR A 66 11.37 -11.68 4.99
N ALA A 67 11.90 -10.98 6.00
CA ALA A 67 11.98 -9.52 6.03
C ALA A 67 12.78 -8.99 4.83
N PHE A 68 13.90 -9.64 4.47
CA PHE A 68 14.72 -9.28 3.31
C PHE A 68 13.93 -9.35 2.00
N TRP A 69 13.23 -10.47 1.73
CA TRP A 69 12.45 -10.59 0.50
C TRP A 69 11.26 -9.64 0.45
N LEU A 70 10.59 -9.41 1.58
CA LEU A 70 9.53 -8.40 1.67
C LEU A 70 10.08 -7.00 1.35
N THR A 71 11.25 -6.65 1.87
CA THR A 71 11.90 -5.38 1.61
C THR A 71 12.35 -5.26 0.16
N LEU A 72 13.07 -6.26 -0.35
CA LEU A 72 13.60 -6.25 -1.70
C LEU A 72 12.47 -6.14 -2.76
N ILE A 73 11.46 -6.99 -2.63
CA ILE A 73 10.36 -7.05 -3.61
C ILE A 73 9.41 -5.87 -3.42
N GLY A 74 8.93 -5.64 -2.17
CA GLY A 74 7.88 -4.67 -1.91
C GLY A 74 8.36 -3.22 -1.83
N ASN A 75 9.57 -2.98 -1.34
CA ASN A 75 10.05 -1.62 -1.05
C ASN A 75 11.18 -1.13 -1.97
N LEU A 76 11.80 -2.01 -2.77
CA LEU A 76 12.86 -1.64 -3.72
C LEU A 76 12.45 -1.89 -5.17
N ILE A 77 12.16 -3.13 -5.55
CA ILE A 77 11.89 -3.50 -6.96
C ILE A 77 10.51 -3.00 -7.38
N GLN A 78 9.49 -3.17 -6.55
CA GLN A 78 8.12 -2.76 -6.87
C GLN A 78 8.00 -1.26 -7.16
N PRO A 79 8.52 -0.33 -6.32
CA PRO A 79 8.44 1.10 -6.62
C PRO A 79 9.22 1.47 -7.89
N TRP A 80 10.35 0.82 -8.16
CA TRP A 80 11.09 1.01 -9.40
C TRP A 80 10.26 0.60 -10.62
N CYS A 81 9.58 -0.54 -10.57
CA CYS A 81 8.66 -0.96 -11.62
C CYS A 81 7.50 0.02 -11.77
N LEU A 82 6.93 0.53 -10.67
CA LEU A 82 5.85 1.51 -10.71
C LEU A 82 6.28 2.81 -11.40
N PHE A 83 7.44 3.35 -11.03
CA PHE A 83 7.97 4.56 -11.67
C PHE A 83 8.28 4.35 -13.16
N SER A 84 8.83 3.19 -13.52
CA SER A 84 9.06 2.83 -14.92
C SER A 84 7.74 2.68 -15.69
N ALA A 85 6.70 2.11 -15.07
CA ALA A 85 5.36 2.03 -15.64
C ALA A 85 4.81 3.43 -15.96
N VAL A 86 4.93 4.36 -14.99
CA VAL A 86 4.51 5.77 -15.17
C VAL A 86 5.28 6.44 -16.28
N GLN A 87 6.59 6.23 -16.35
CA GLN A 87 7.45 6.84 -17.37
C GLN A 87 7.13 6.35 -18.78
N TYR A 88 6.84 5.06 -18.97
CA TYR A 88 6.63 4.46 -20.28
C TYR A 88 5.18 4.41 -20.75
N ALA A 89 4.21 4.36 -19.84
CA ALA A 89 2.79 4.21 -20.20
C ALA A 89 1.85 5.24 -19.54
N GLY A 90 2.42 6.21 -18.82
CA GLY A 90 1.67 7.28 -18.19
C GLY A 90 1.06 6.92 -16.81
N VAL A 91 0.76 7.97 -16.06
CA VAL A 91 0.26 7.85 -14.66
C VAL A 91 -1.07 7.12 -14.60
N ALA A 92 -2.00 7.42 -15.52
CA ALA A 92 -3.37 6.89 -15.48
C ALA A 92 -3.40 5.37 -15.65
N LEU A 93 -2.60 4.82 -16.57
CA LEU A 93 -2.50 3.38 -16.77
C LEU A 93 -1.88 2.71 -15.54
N ALA A 94 -0.75 3.21 -15.06
CA ALA A 94 -0.06 2.69 -13.89
C ALA A 94 -0.98 2.71 -12.65
N ALA A 95 -1.71 3.81 -12.40
CA ALA A 95 -2.66 3.95 -11.31
C ALA A 95 -3.85 2.97 -11.43
N THR A 96 -4.32 2.72 -12.66
CA THR A 96 -5.40 1.76 -12.89
C THR A 96 -4.97 0.34 -12.56
N PHE A 97 -3.78 -0.08 -13.00
CA PHE A 97 -3.24 -1.40 -12.62
C PHE A 97 -3.01 -1.50 -11.11
N PHE A 98 -2.45 -0.48 -10.51
CA PHE A 98 -2.18 -0.46 -9.06
C PHE A 98 -3.47 -0.49 -8.24
N GLY A 99 -4.51 0.17 -8.69
CA GLY A 99 -5.84 0.16 -8.07
C GLY A 99 -6.56 -1.21 -8.12
N LEU A 100 -6.08 -2.17 -8.92
CA LEU A 100 -6.58 -3.56 -8.89
C LEU A 100 -6.09 -4.34 -7.65
N ILE A 101 -5.05 -3.88 -6.97
CA ILE A 101 -4.42 -4.59 -5.85
C ILE A 101 -5.43 -4.97 -4.76
N PRO A 102 -6.33 -4.09 -4.29
CA PRO A 102 -7.32 -4.44 -3.27
C PRO A 102 -8.21 -5.62 -3.68
N VAL A 103 -8.59 -5.65 -4.95
CA VAL A 103 -9.42 -6.74 -5.53
C VAL A 103 -8.61 -8.04 -5.57
N LEU A 104 -7.38 -7.98 -6.09
CA LEU A 104 -6.51 -9.15 -6.21
C LEU A 104 -6.14 -9.73 -4.84
N VAL A 105 -5.80 -8.89 -3.86
CA VAL A 105 -5.49 -9.33 -2.50
C VAL A 105 -6.71 -10.01 -1.87
N ALA A 106 -7.91 -9.44 -1.99
CA ALA A 106 -9.14 -10.02 -1.46
C ALA A 106 -9.42 -11.42 -2.06
N LEU A 107 -9.33 -11.54 -3.39
CA LEU A 107 -9.57 -12.80 -4.11
C LEU A 107 -8.54 -13.87 -3.73
N ILE A 108 -7.25 -13.54 -3.78
CA ILE A 108 -6.16 -14.48 -3.48
C ILE A 108 -6.21 -14.92 -2.02
N ALA A 109 -6.42 -13.99 -1.08
CA ALA A 109 -6.50 -14.31 0.34
C ALA A 109 -7.72 -15.20 0.63
N ASN A 110 -8.88 -14.89 0.05
CA ASN A 110 -10.10 -15.68 0.21
C ASN A 110 -9.95 -17.12 -0.35
N GLU A 111 -9.35 -17.27 -1.53
CA GLU A 111 -9.08 -18.59 -2.12
C GLU A 111 -8.06 -19.37 -1.27
N ARG A 112 -7.04 -18.72 -0.71
CA ARG A 112 -6.08 -19.36 0.20
C ARG A 112 -6.75 -19.81 1.50
N ASP A 113 -7.66 -19.02 2.07
CA ASP A 113 -8.41 -19.38 3.26
C ASP A 113 -9.30 -20.61 2.98
N LYS A 114 -9.96 -20.66 1.82
CA LYS A 114 -10.70 -21.83 1.34
C LYS A 114 -9.82 -23.09 1.28
N ARG A 115 -8.64 -23.00 0.66
CA ARG A 115 -7.71 -24.14 0.54
C ARG A 115 -7.15 -24.60 1.89
N LYS A 116 -7.07 -23.71 2.88
CA LYS A 116 -6.64 -24.01 4.25
C LYS A 116 -7.78 -24.50 5.15
N GLY A 117 -9.00 -24.69 4.62
CA GLY A 117 -10.18 -25.09 5.38
C GLY A 117 -10.69 -24.03 6.37
N LYS A 118 -10.28 -22.76 6.19
CA LYS A 118 -10.79 -21.63 6.97
C LYS A 118 -12.11 -21.13 6.41
N LYS A 119 -12.79 -20.27 7.17
CA LYS A 119 -14.00 -19.59 6.68
C LYS A 119 -13.65 -18.72 5.46
N TYR A 120 -14.43 -18.83 4.40
CA TYR A 120 -14.26 -18.11 3.14
C TYR A 120 -15.61 -17.68 2.57
N LEU A 121 -15.63 -16.69 1.69
CA LEU A 121 -16.81 -16.27 0.94
C LEU A 121 -16.88 -16.99 -0.41
N PRO A 122 -18.06 -17.50 -0.82
CA PRO A 122 -18.25 -17.95 -2.19
C PRO A 122 -17.98 -16.80 -3.17
N LEU A 123 -17.34 -17.11 -4.31
CA LEU A 123 -16.99 -16.09 -5.32
C LEU A 123 -18.22 -15.32 -5.79
N SER A 124 -19.38 -15.98 -5.90
CA SER A 124 -20.65 -15.36 -6.27
C SER A 124 -21.04 -14.18 -5.37
N LYS A 125 -20.70 -14.22 -4.08
CA LYS A 125 -20.94 -13.10 -3.14
C LYS A 125 -19.92 -11.97 -3.29
N LEU A 126 -18.70 -12.27 -3.76
CA LEU A 126 -17.64 -11.30 -3.96
C LEU A 126 -17.73 -10.56 -5.29
N ILE A 127 -18.34 -11.15 -6.32
CA ILE A 127 -18.42 -10.55 -7.66
C ILE A 127 -19.01 -9.14 -7.59
N LEU A 128 -20.15 -8.94 -6.93
CA LEU A 128 -20.82 -7.64 -6.90
C LEU A 128 -19.96 -6.54 -6.24
N PRO A 129 -19.48 -6.68 -4.99
CA PRO A 129 -18.68 -5.62 -4.37
C PRO A 129 -17.35 -5.37 -5.10
N LEU A 130 -16.70 -6.40 -5.63
CA LEU A 130 -15.46 -6.25 -6.38
C LEU A 130 -15.68 -5.58 -7.74
N SER A 131 -16.83 -5.83 -8.40
CA SER A 131 -17.22 -5.12 -9.63
C SER A 131 -17.48 -3.65 -9.34
N VAL A 132 -18.11 -3.32 -8.22
CA VAL A 132 -18.33 -1.92 -7.80
C VAL A 132 -16.98 -1.21 -7.59
N ILE A 133 -16.01 -1.85 -6.92
CA ILE A 133 -14.65 -1.33 -6.77
C ILE A 133 -13.99 -1.13 -8.14
N PHE A 134 -14.09 -2.11 -9.04
CA PHE A 134 -13.50 -2.04 -10.36
C PHE A 134 -14.08 -0.91 -11.22
N ILE A 135 -15.40 -0.76 -11.23
CA ILE A 135 -16.08 0.35 -11.94
C ILE A 135 -15.68 1.69 -11.32
N GLY A 136 -15.64 1.79 -9.99
CA GLY A 136 -15.18 2.98 -9.28
C GLY A 136 -13.75 3.37 -9.66
N LEU A 137 -12.86 2.39 -9.81
CA LEU A 137 -11.48 2.60 -10.23
C LEU A 137 -11.39 3.14 -11.66
N ILE A 138 -12.15 2.58 -12.60
CA ILE A 138 -12.20 3.06 -13.98
C ILE A 138 -12.70 4.51 -14.02
N LEU A 139 -13.78 4.82 -13.30
CA LEU A 139 -14.33 6.17 -13.26
C LEU A 139 -13.37 7.18 -12.61
N ALA A 140 -12.68 6.78 -11.53
CA ALA A 140 -11.69 7.63 -10.87
C ALA A 140 -10.49 7.98 -11.77
N ASN A 141 -10.18 7.12 -12.76
CA ASN A 141 -9.06 7.33 -13.69
C ASN A 141 -9.53 7.64 -15.13
N PHE A 142 -10.82 7.88 -15.34
CA PHE A 142 -11.45 7.91 -16.66
C PHE A 142 -10.81 8.91 -17.62
N GLU A 143 -10.62 10.16 -17.18
CA GLU A 143 -10.01 11.23 -18.00
C GLU A 143 -8.58 10.85 -18.43
N GLY A 144 -7.79 10.32 -17.50
CA GLY A 144 -6.43 9.88 -17.79
C GLY A 144 -6.39 8.67 -18.74
N LEU A 145 -7.35 7.73 -18.63
CA LEU A 145 -7.40 6.54 -19.49
C LEU A 145 -7.76 6.90 -20.94
N ILE A 146 -8.58 7.92 -21.17
CA ILE A 146 -8.84 8.42 -22.54
C ILE A 146 -7.54 8.90 -23.18
N ASN A 147 -6.76 9.72 -22.47
CA ASN A 147 -5.48 10.22 -22.97
C ASN A 147 -4.49 9.09 -23.28
N VAL A 148 -4.47 8.04 -22.44
CA VAL A 148 -3.63 6.84 -22.66
C VAL A 148 -3.96 6.12 -23.97
N LEU A 149 -5.24 6.08 -24.37
CA LEU A 149 -5.66 5.45 -25.63
C LEU A 149 -5.19 6.25 -26.87
N GLU A 150 -5.00 7.55 -26.73
CA GLU A 150 -4.42 8.40 -27.77
C GLU A 150 -2.90 8.22 -27.85
N ASP A 151 -2.22 8.16 -26.70
CA ASP A 151 -0.77 8.00 -26.60
C ASP A 151 -0.28 6.62 -27.06
N TYR A 152 -1.09 5.57 -26.92
CA TYR A 152 -0.73 4.19 -27.28
C TYR A 152 -0.18 4.08 -28.72
N LYS A 153 -0.77 4.78 -29.69
CA LYS A 153 -0.40 4.70 -31.11
C LYS A 153 0.92 5.41 -31.41
N SER A 154 1.32 6.37 -30.61
CA SER A 154 2.49 7.23 -30.82
C SER A 154 3.72 6.80 -30.00
N ASN A 155 3.52 5.99 -28.93
CA ASN A 155 4.59 5.61 -28.01
C ASN A 155 5.07 4.17 -28.24
N PRO A 156 6.25 3.95 -28.86
CA PRO A 156 6.77 2.61 -29.14
C PRO A 156 7.08 1.80 -27.85
N ASN A 157 7.29 2.49 -26.73
CA ASN A 157 7.64 1.86 -25.44
C ASN A 157 6.42 1.59 -24.54
N PHE A 158 5.21 1.89 -25.03
CA PHE A 158 3.97 1.73 -24.24
C PHE A 158 3.82 0.32 -23.66
N LEU A 159 4.08 -0.72 -24.46
CA LEU A 159 3.98 -2.11 -24.01
C LEU A 159 4.95 -2.44 -22.87
N ILE A 160 6.13 -1.84 -22.85
CA ILE A 160 7.10 -1.97 -21.77
C ILE A 160 6.51 -1.40 -20.47
N GLY A 161 5.84 -0.24 -20.55
CA GLY A 161 5.12 0.36 -19.42
C GLY A 161 3.99 -0.52 -18.89
N VAL A 162 3.24 -1.19 -19.78
CA VAL A 162 2.21 -2.18 -19.39
C VAL A 162 2.84 -3.33 -18.61
N ILE A 163 3.96 -3.89 -19.10
CA ILE A 163 4.68 -4.98 -18.43
C ILE A 163 5.13 -4.55 -17.02
N TYR A 164 5.71 -3.36 -16.88
CA TYR A 164 6.09 -2.82 -15.57
C TYR A 164 4.89 -2.59 -14.66
N SER A 165 3.73 -2.15 -15.19
CA SER A 165 2.48 -2.02 -14.42
C SER A 165 2.02 -3.36 -13.86
N VAL A 166 2.02 -4.41 -14.68
CA VAL A 166 1.66 -5.78 -14.26
C VAL A 166 2.62 -6.30 -13.19
N LEU A 167 3.93 -6.15 -13.40
CA LEU A 167 4.95 -6.59 -12.44
C LEU A 167 4.82 -5.87 -11.10
N SER A 168 4.67 -4.54 -11.13
CA SER A 168 4.46 -3.72 -9.93
C SER A 168 3.23 -4.16 -9.15
N THR A 169 2.09 -4.33 -9.87
CA THR A 169 0.83 -4.79 -9.27
C THR A 169 0.95 -6.19 -8.65
N ALA A 170 1.61 -7.11 -9.35
CA ALA A 170 1.83 -8.47 -8.83
C ALA A 170 2.68 -8.46 -7.55
N MET A 171 3.77 -7.68 -7.51
CA MET A 171 4.63 -7.56 -6.33
C MET A 171 3.91 -6.91 -5.17
N TRP A 172 3.14 -5.84 -5.40
CA TRP A 172 2.37 -5.17 -4.34
C TRP A 172 1.11 -5.94 -3.93
N THR A 173 0.64 -6.90 -4.72
CA THR A 173 -0.38 -7.89 -4.31
C THR A 173 0.24 -8.97 -3.42
N TRP A 174 1.44 -9.44 -3.77
CA TRP A 174 2.16 -10.46 -3.00
C TRP A 174 2.60 -9.97 -1.62
N TYR A 175 3.10 -8.71 -1.54
CA TYR A 175 3.67 -8.15 -0.32
C TYR A 175 2.72 -8.17 0.89
N PRO A 176 1.50 -7.57 0.87
CA PRO A 176 0.63 -7.54 2.04
C PRO A 176 0.17 -8.93 2.48
N ILE A 177 0.03 -9.86 1.52
CA ILE A 177 -0.35 -11.25 1.82
C ILE A 177 0.77 -11.94 2.62
N ARG A 178 2.01 -11.86 2.14
CA ARG A 178 3.15 -12.50 2.81
C ARG A 178 3.52 -11.81 4.12
N ASN A 179 3.40 -10.49 4.16
CA ASN A 179 3.60 -9.69 5.36
C ASN A 179 2.59 -10.08 6.46
N ALA A 180 1.31 -10.20 6.10
CA ALA A 180 0.28 -10.64 7.05
C ALA A 180 0.48 -12.09 7.51
N ASP A 181 0.91 -13.01 6.62
CA ASP A 181 1.22 -14.38 7.01
C ASP A 181 2.24 -14.41 8.14
N TRP A 182 3.36 -13.71 7.99
CA TRP A 182 4.40 -13.68 9.02
C TRP A 182 3.88 -13.09 10.34
N LEU A 183 3.13 -11.99 10.27
CA LEU A 183 2.56 -11.33 11.46
C LEU A 183 1.56 -12.22 12.20
N LEU A 184 0.75 -12.98 11.48
CA LEU A 184 -0.23 -13.91 12.06
C LEU A 184 0.45 -15.14 12.68
N ASP A 185 1.57 -15.58 12.10
CA ASP A 185 2.37 -16.69 12.64
C ASP A 185 3.19 -16.26 13.88
N HIS A 186 3.40 -14.94 14.07
CA HIS A 186 4.17 -14.37 15.19
C HIS A 186 3.36 -13.35 16.02
N PRO A 187 2.22 -13.75 16.62
CA PRO A 187 1.29 -12.82 17.28
C PRO A 187 1.87 -12.15 18.54
N LYS A 188 2.95 -12.69 19.11
CA LYS A 188 3.64 -12.15 20.30
C LYS A 188 4.71 -11.11 19.94
N ILE A 189 5.12 -11.02 18.67
CA ILE A 189 6.13 -10.07 18.23
C ILE A 189 5.44 -8.74 17.90
N SER A 190 6.05 -7.65 18.37
CA SER A 190 5.55 -6.29 18.10
C SER A 190 5.50 -6.00 16.59
N PRO A 191 4.39 -5.46 16.06
CA PRO A 191 4.31 -4.97 14.68
C PRO A 191 5.40 -3.95 14.36
N VAL A 192 5.71 -3.06 15.32
CA VAL A 192 6.78 -2.05 15.18
C VAL A 192 8.15 -2.72 15.05
N PHE A 193 8.40 -3.81 15.77
CA PHE A 193 9.64 -4.56 15.65
C PHE A 193 9.78 -5.19 14.27
N PHE A 194 8.73 -5.82 13.74
CA PHE A 194 8.77 -6.39 12.40
C PHE A 194 8.94 -5.32 11.31
N THR A 195 8.26 -4.17 11.46
CA THR A 195 8.49 -3.00 10.61
C THR A 195 9.96 -2.58 10.67
N SER A 196 10.56 -2.56 11.87
CA SER A 196 11.97 -2.21 12.04
C SER A 196 12.91 -3.23 11.38
N MET A 197 12.60 -4.52 11.44
CA MET A 197 13.37 -5.54 10.70
C MET A 197 13.37 -5.28 9.19
N GLN A 198 12.20 -5.04 8.60
CA GLN A 198 12.08 -4.78 7.17
C GLN A 198 12.79 -3.47 6.80
N CYS A 199 12.46 -2.38 7.46
CA CYS A 199 12.92 -1.04 7.07
C CYS A 199 14.42 -0.85 7.32
N SER A 200 15.02 -1.51 8.31
CA SER A 200 16.49 -1.45 8.53
C SER A 200 17.28 -1.97 7.34
N LEU A 201 16.72 -2.94 6.61
CA LEU A 201 17.35 -3.50 5.41
C LEU A 201 17.30 -2.53 4.20
N LEU A 202 16.46 -1.49 4.23
CA LEU A 202 16.45 -0.44 3.20
C LEU A 202 17.66 0.49 3.30
N LEU A 203 18.22 0.67 4.50
CA LEU A 203 19.23 1.69 4.76
C LEU A 203 20.48 1.55 3.88
N PRO A 204 21.16 0.39 3.81
CA PRO A 204 22.35 0.25 2.98
C PRO A 204 22.06 0.48 1.50
N PHE A 205 20.93 -0.03 0.99
CA PHE A 205 20.54 0.17 -0.40
C PHE A 205 20.19 1.64 -0.68
N GLY A 206 19.47 2.29 0.25
CA GLY A 206 19.12 3.70 0.13
C GLY A 206 20.35 4.60 0.08
N ILE A 207 21.34 4.38 0.96
CA ILE A 207 22.59 5.16 0.97
C ILE A 207 23.34 4.97 -0.35
N VAL A 208 23.54 3.72 -0.78
CA VAL A 208 24.26 3.42 -2.04
C VAL A 208 23.55 4.06 -3.22
N LEU A 209 22.23 3.93 -3.30
CA LEU A 209 21.45 4.49 -4.40
C LEU A 209 21.44 6.03 -4.37
N TYR A 210 21.36 6.66 -3.18
CA TYR A 210 21.40 8.11 -3.07
C TYR A 210 22.74 8.68 -3.54
N VAL A 211 23.85 8.07 -3.11
CA VAL A 211 25.19 8.46 -3.53
C VAL A 211 25.38 8.24 -5.03
N ALA A 212 24.92 7.11 -5.56
CA ALA A 212 24.99 6.83 -6.99
C ALA A 212 24.19 7.85 -7.82
N LEU A 213 22.97 8.18 -7.41
CA LEU A 213 22.18 9.22 -8.06
C LEU A 213 22.91 10.56 -8.03
N TRP A 214 23.44 10.96 -6.88
CA TRP A 214 24.14 12.24 -6.74
C TRP A 214 25.40 12.32 -7.62
N LEU A 215 26.16 11.23 -7.71
CA LEU A 215 27.41 11.20 -8.47
C LEU A 215 27.19 11.09 -9.99
N PHE A 216 26.13 10.40 -10.45
CA PHE A 216 26.00 9.97 -11.83
C PHE A 216 24.79 10.58 -12.58
N SER A 217 23.73 11.05 -11.90
CA SER A 217 22.58 11.62 -12.60
C SER A 217 22.80 13.06 -13.05
N GLY A 218 23.62 13.83 -12.30
CA GLY A 218 23.81 15.26 -12.56
C GLY A 218 22.61 16.15 -12.22
N ASP A 219 21.52 15.57 -11.69
CA ASP A 219 20.26 16.29 -11.40
C ASP A 219 20.41 17.29 -10.26
N LEU A 220 21.27 17.00 -9.27
CA LEU A 220 21.54 17.89 -8.14
C LEU A 220 23.02 18.29 -8.11
N LYS A 221 23.29 19.60 -8.10
CA LYS A 221 24.65 20.14 -7.95
C LYS A 221 25.21 19.91 -6.53
N GLU A 222 24.36 20.03 -5.53
CA GLU A 222 24.68 19.85 -4.12
C GLU A 222 24.03 18.59 -3.57
N LEU A 223 24.66 17.97 -2.56
CA LEU A 223 24.19 16.69 -1.98
C LEU A 223 22.73 16.73 -1.52
N PHE A 224 22.29 17.88 -0.97
CA PHE A 224 20.92 18.07 -0.49
C PHE A 224 20.10 19.03 -1.37
N GLY A 225 20.61 19.38 -2.56
CA GLY A 225 19.90 20.20 -3.55
C GLY A 225 19.68 21.66 -3.13
N PRO A 226 18.80 22.38 -3.85
CA PRO A 226 18.69 23.84 -3.73
C PRO A 226 18.02 24.31 -2.43
N SER A 227 17.23 23.47 -1.76
CA SER A 227 16.47 23.82 -0.55
C SER A 227 16.67 22.77 0.56
N PRO A 228 17.92 22.63 1.13
CA PRO A 228 18.28 21.51 1.99
C PRO A 228 17.42 21.38 3.24
N PHE A 229 17.02 22.49 3.89
CA PHE A 229 16.17 22.43 5.09
C PHE A 229 14.76 21.91 4.80
N ALA A 230 14.15 22.35 3.68
CA ALA A 230 12.86 21.85 3.25
C ALA A 230 12.95 20.37 2.87
N PHE A 231 13.97 19.97 2.10
CA PHE A 231 14.21 18.61 1.69
C PHE A 231 14.41 17.66 2.87
N ILE A 232 15.27 18.02 3.82
CA ILE A 232 15.52 17.23 5.03
C ILE A 232 14.25 17.16 5.89
N GLY A 233 13.57 18.30 6.12
CA GLY A 233 12.35 18.36 6.93
C GLY A 233 11.24 17.46 6.36
N TRP A 234 10.94 17.58 5.07
CA TRP A 234 9.93 16.74 4.43
C TRP A 234 10.35 15.27 4.33
N SER A 235 11.63 15.00 4.13
CA SER A 235 12.15 13.61 4.15
C SER A 235 12.03 12.97 5.53
N LEU A 236 12.32 13.73 6.60
CA LEU A 236 12.13 13.28 7.99
C LEU A 236 10.66 12.99 8.27
N PHE A 237 9.75 13.91 7.98
CA PHE A 237 8.32 13.70 8.18
C PHE A 237 7.81 12.51 7.38
N ALA A 238 8.15 12.44 6.10
CA ALA A 238 7.73 11.36 5.24
C ALA A 238 8.30 9.99 5.64
N GLY A 239 9.59 9.95 6.02
CA GLY A 239 10.27 8.70 6.42
C GLY A 239 9.80 8.18 7.78
N VAL A 240 9.73 9.06 8.80
CA VAL A 240 9.34 8.65 10.16
C VAL A 240 7.83 8.43 10.27
N VAL A 241 7.03 9.41 9.86
CA VAL A 241 5.58 9.40 10.11
C VAL A 241 4.84 8.68 8.99
N CYS A 242 4.99 9.15 7.75
CA CYS A 242 4.18 8.66 6.64
C CYS A 242 4.63 7.30 6.09
N SER A 243 5.86 6.86 6.40
CA SER A 243 6.36 5.56 5.94
C SER A 243 6.54 4.58 7.07
N PHE A 244 7.48 4.80 7.97
CA PHE A 244 7.73 3.88 9.09
C PHE A 244 6.49 3.76 10.00
N GLY A 245 5.93 4.88 10.44
CA GLY A 245 4.74 4.93 11.29
C GLY A 245 3.51 4.30 10.62
N ALA A 246 3.26 4.65 9.36
CA ALA A 246 2.15 4.07 8.59
C ALA A 246 2.32 2.55 8.39
N THR A 247 3.52 2.07 8.07
CA THR A 247 3.80 0.63 7.94
C THR A 247 3.62 -0.09 9.28
N ALA A 248 4.03 0.51 10.39
CA ALA A 248 3.82 -0.06 11.72
C ALA A 248 2.33 -0.16 12.08
N LEU A 249 1.54 0.87 11.74
CA LEU A 249 0.08 0.85 11.91
C LEU A 249 -0.58 -0.21 11.01
N TRP A 250 -0.16 -0.32 9.76
CA TRP A 250 -0.63 -1.36 8.86
C TRP A 250 -0.31 -2.77 9.38
N ASN A 251 0.89 -2.97 9.89
CA ASN A 251 1.30 -4.23 10.51
C ASN A 251 0.49 -4.54 11.78
N ALA A 252 0.17 -3.52 12.58
CA ALA A 252 -0.70 -3.67 13.75
C ALA A 252 -2.14 -4.06 13.36
N MET A 253 -2.66 -3.55 12.25
CA MET A 253 -3.91 -4.01 11.65
C MET A 253 -3.80 -5.46 11.19
N SER A 254 -2.74 -5.79 10.43
CA SER A 254 -2.55 -7.11 9.82
C SER A 254 -2.44 -8.25 10.83
N GLN A 255 -2.04 -7.96 12.07
CA GLN A 255 -2.11 -8.94 13.17
C GLN A 255 -3.53 -9.18 13.71
N LYS A 256 -4.48 -8.31 13.43
CA LYS A 256 -5.82 -8.31 14.03
C LYS A 256 -6.95 -8.57 13.04
N VAL A 257 -6.66 -8.40 11.76
CA VAL A 257 -7.65 -8.43 10.68
C VAL A 257 -7.24 -9.48 9.65
N PRO A 258 -8.16 -10.37 9.21
CA PRO A 258 -7.87 -11.33 8.14
C PRO A 258 -7.37 -10.62 6.87
N THR A 259 -6.42 -11.21 6.17
CA THR A 259 -5.81 -10.62 4.96
C THR A 259 -6.84 -10.31 3.87
N ALA A 260 -7.88 -11.15 3.74
CA ALA A 260 -8.98 -10.94 2.80
C ALA A 260 -9.79 -9.66 3.10
N VAL A 261 -9.81 -9.21 4.36
CA VAL A 261 -10.45 -7.96 4.81
C VAL A 261 -9.49 -6.79 4.70
N ALA A 262 -8.21 -6.99 5.02
CA ALA A 262 -7.19 -5.96 4.94
C ALA A 262 -6.94 -5.48 3.51
N GLY A 263 -7.00 -6.39 2.52
CA GLY A 263 -6.79 -6.07 1.10
C GLY A 263 -7.65 -4.91 0.59
N PRO A 264 -8.99 -4.99 0.67
CA PRO A 264 -9.89 -3.91 0.24
C PRO A 264 -9.61 -2.57 0.92
N MET A 265 -9.09 -2.55 2.15
CA MET A 265 -8.78 -1.31 2.86
C MET A 265 -7.69 -0.45 2.17
N LEU A 266 -6.85 -1.05 1.30
CA LEU A 266 -5.87 -0.29 0.50
C LEU A 266 -6.53 0.77 -0.40
N VAL A 267 -7.81 0.62 -0.76
CA VAL A 267 -8.57 1.65 -1.49
C VAL A 267 -8.58 3.00 -0.75
N PHE A 268 -8.57 2.98 0.59
CA PHE A 268 -8.56 4.23 1.36
C PHE A 268 -7.28 5.04 1.18
N GLU A 269 -6.16 4.40 0.83
CA GLU A 269 -4.94 5.13 0.46
C GLU A 269 -5.18 6.03 -0.77
N THR A 270 -5.83 5.49 -1.80
CA THR A 270 -6.21 6.26 -3.00
C THR A 270 -7.16 7.41 -2.65
N ILE A 271 -8.15 7.16 -1.81
CA ILE A 271 -9.12 8.18 -1.38
C ILE A 271 -8.41 9.31 -0.64
N PHE A 272 -7.54 8.98 0.31
CA PHE A 272 -6.80 9.98 1.07
C PHE A 272 -5.77 10.71 0.20
N SER A 273 -5.12 10.06 -0.77
CA SER A 273 -4.21 10.75 -1.70
C SER A 273 -4.94 11.81 -2.52
N VAL A 274 -6.13 11.50 -3.05
CA VAL A 274 -6.98 12.46 -3.75
C VAL A 274 -7.45 13.57 -2.80
N THR A 275 -7.87 13.22 -1.59
CA THR A 275 -8.31 14.21 -0.59
C THR A 275 -7.19 15.21 -0.27
N TRP A 276 -5.98 14.72 -0.01
CA TRP A 276 -4.82 15.58 0.22
C TRP A 276 -4.48 16.44 -1.00
N GLY A 277 -4.58 15.88 -2.21
CA GLY A 277 -4.40 16.64 -3.46
C GLY A 277 -5.42 17.77 -3.60
N CYS A 278 -6.69 17.51 -3.33
CA CYS A 278 -7.76 18.50 -3.35
C CYS A 278 -7.54 19.62 -2.29
N VAL A 279 -7.13 19.24 -1.08
CA VAL A 279 -6.80 20.21 -0.02
C VAL A 279 -5.62 21.10 -0.44
N TYR A 280 -4.57 20.51 -1.00
CA TYR A 280 -3.42 21.25 -1.51
C TYR A 280 -3.79 22.21 -2.65
N ALA A 281 -4.54 21.72 -3.63
CA ALA A 281 -4.99 22.49 -4.78
C ALA A 281 -6.09 23.51 -4.43
N ARG A 282 -6.70 23.43 -3.24
CA ARG A 282 -7.90 24.17 -2.83
C ARG A 282 -9.04 24.03 -3.84
N ALA A 283 -9.21 22.85 -4.39
CA ALA A 283 -10.18 22.52 -5.44
C ALA A 283 -10.95 21.25 -5.08
N PHE A 284 -12.20 21.18 -5.52
CA PHE A 284 -12.99 19.94 -5.40
C PHE A 284 -12.61 18.97 -6.52
N PRO A 285 -12.74 17.63 -6.28
CA PRO A 285 -12.54 16.66 -7.33
C PRO A 285 -13.56 16.82 -8.45
N THR A 286 -13.21 16.41 -9.67
CA THR A 286 -14.15 16.36 -10.79
C THR A 286 -15.31 15.41 -10.47
N ALA A 287 -16.46 15.58 -11.14
CA ALA A 287 -17.64 14.75 -10.88
C ALA A 287 -17.33 13.25 -11.12
N THR A 288 -16.59 12.92 -12.16
CA THR A 288 -16.16 11.54 -12.49
C THR A 288 -15.29 10.95 -11.39
N LEU A 289 -14.29 11.70 -10.92
CA LEU A 289 -13.41 11.31 -9.82
C LEU A 289 -14.21 11.14 -8.52
N PHE A 290 -15.11 12.06 -8.20
CA PHE A 290 -15.95 11.99 -7.00
C PHE A 290 -16.87 10.75 -7.01
N ILE A 291 -17.57 10.50 -8.13
CA ILE A 291 -18.42 9.30 -8.29
C ILE A 291 -17.56 8.04 -8.17
N GLY A 292 -16.39 8.01 -8.81
CA GLY A 292 -15.45 6.91 -8.70
C GLY A 292 -15.05 6.62 -7.25
N MET A 293 -14.72 7.65 -6.46
CA MET A 293 -14.40 7.51 -5.03
C MET A 293 -15.57 6.96 -4.20
N VAL A 294 -16.80 7.45 -4.44
CA VAL A 294 -18.00 6.94 -3.76
C VAL A 294 -18.21 5.45 -4.03
N LEU A 295 -18.05 5.03 -5.28
CA LEU A 295 -18.15 3.61 -5.65
C LEU A 295 -17.05 2.77 -5.01
N LEU A 296 -15.80 3.26 -4.99
CA LEU A 296 -14.68 2.59 -4.33
C LEU A 296 -14.99 2.35 -2.84
N VAL A 297 -15.43 3.40 -2.12
CA VAL A 297 -15.81 3.27 -0.69
C VAL A 297 -16.97 2.30 -0.51
N SER A 298 -18.01 2.43 -1.31
CA SER A 298 -19.20 1.58 -1.23
C SER A 298 -18.85 0.10 -1.43
N GLY A 299 -18.03 -0.20 -2.43
CA GLY A 299 -17.57 -1.57 -2.70
C GLY A 299 -16.73 -2.15 -1.57
N VAL A 300 -15.83 -1.34 -0.97
CA VAL A 300 -15.04 -1.75 0.19
C VAL A 300 -15.93 -2.01 1.39
N VAL A 301 -16.82 -1.07 1.76
CA VAL A 301 -17.74 -1.22 2.89
C VAL A 301 -18.60 -2.47 2.71
N TYR A 302 -19.10 -2.71 1.51
CA TYR A 302 -19.88 -3.92 1.22
C TYR A 302 -19.03 -5.19 1.38
N THR A 303 -17.78 -5.20 0.89
CA THR A 303 -16.86 -6.32 1.08
C THR A 303 -16.60 -6.59 2.57
N LEU A 304 -16.37 -5.54 3.36
CA LEU A 304 -16.16 -5.65 4.81
C LEU A 304 -17.40 -6.21 5.52
N MET A 305 -18.62 -5.79 5.16
CA MET A 305 -19.87 -6.32 5.70
C MET A 305 -20.02 -7.82 5.43
N LEU A 306 -19.72 -8.26 4.19
CA LEU A 306 -19.78 -9.67 3.82
C LEU A 306 -18.76 -10.52 4.61
N PHE A 307 -17.53 -10.05 4.79
CA PHE A 307 -16.56 -10.77 5.60
C PHE A 307 -16.90 -10.75 7.09
N ASN A 308 -17.56 -9.69 7.59
CA ASN A 308 -18.02 -9.63 8.97
C ASN A 308 -19.11 -10.66 9.25
N SER A 309 -20.05 -10.84 8.33
CA SER A 309 -21.13 -11.84 8.46
C SER A 309 -20.63 -13.29 8.56
N LEU A 310 -19.41 -13.60 8.07
CA LEU A 310 -18.79 -14.91 8.27
C LEU A 310 -18.41 -15.19 9.74
N ASN A 311 -18.21 -14.14 10.54
CA ASN A 311 -17.76 -14.26 11.92
C ASN A 311 -18.92 -14.19 12.94
N GLU A 312 -20.14 -13.86 12.49
CA GLU A 312 -21.31 -13.93 13.35
C GLU A 312 -21.65 -15.39 13.66
N PRO A 313 -21.93 -15.73 14.95
CA PRO A 313 -22.44 -17.04 15.26
C PRO A 313 -23.77 -17.23 14.53
N VAL A 314 -23.93 -18.37 13.85
CA VAL A 314 -25.22 -18.79 13.33
C VAL A 314 -26.15 -18.93 14.55
N VAL A 315 -26.98 -17.93 14.78
CA VAL A 315 -28.07 -18.05 15.76
C VAL A 315 -28.96 -19.15 15.18
N SER A 316 -28.91 -20.35 15.80
CA SER A 316 -29.70 -21.47 15.36
C SER A 316 -31.16 -21.07 15.53
N GLU A 317 -31.94 -21.16 14.44
CA GLU A 317 -33.39 -20.99 14.45
C GLU A 317 -34.12 -21.97 15.41
N ALA A 318 -33.35 -22.81 16.13
CA ALA A 318 -33.85 -23.76 17.11
C ALA A 318 -34.37 -23.10 18.41
N GLU A 319 -34.00 -21.86 18.75
CA GLU A 319 -34.53 -21.17 19.93
C GLU A 319 -35.85 -20.44 19.71
N SER A 320 -36.24 -20.20 18.45
CA SER A 320 -37.51 -19.56 18.12
C SER A 320 -38.71 -20.52 18.23
N SER A 321 -38.50 -21.84 18.21
CA SER A 321 -39.59 -22.84 18.31
C SER A 321 -39.84 -23.36 19.75
N ALA A 322 -39.02 -22.99 20.72
CA ALA A 322 -39.19 -23.44 22.12
C ALA A 322 -39.95 -22.43 23.02
N GLY A 323 -40.30 -21.24 22.52
CA GLY A 323 -41.00 -20.20 23.24
C GLY A 323 -42.52 -20.14 23.00
N GLY A 324 -43.08 -21.13 22.33
CA GLY A 324 -44.50 -21.17 21.94
C GLY A 324 -45.22 -22.47 22.38
N MET A 325 -45.14 -22.80 23.67
CA MET A 325 -46.06 -23.74 24.31
C MET A 325 -46.48 -23.21 25.67
#